data_d4b2d3b72da55d74d0963bc559a3ea2c
#
_entry.id   d4b2d3b72da55d74d0963bc559a3ea2c
#
_cell.length_a   1.000
_cell.length_b   1.000
_cell.length_c   1.000
_cell.angle_alpha   90.00
_cell.angle_beta   90.00
_cell.angle_gamma   90.00
#
_symmetry.space_group_name_H-M   'P 1'
#
loop_
_entity.id
_entity.type
_entity.pdbx_description
1 polymer ?
#
loop_
_entity_poly.entity_id
_entity_poly.type
_entity_poly.pdbx_seq_one_letter_code
_entity_poly.pdbx_strand_id
1 'polypeptide(L)'
;VCMIKNSFAMIVCLTDAPPFAILRLEHANRSIGYHTTAILSITGRRFWLIVAKNCLFVARSNMKNDILSEYYRPLLERNNFLPIPCPEKFSPAGQCWKIEPEVGGGYYWVYGKQDLYDIKIHDFFFHEDFELDMEIPECISILRYDSISGEELSPYRRLSAGDIQTIVGGNYRYRALIHKRIPVHSVGIEILPAYYEDFLKKQYPDDYFNLPAAFQSVDQATDFPAMSKLLFEVENYRGSGMAASLFFDAKVTEAISLVVDAWKKQSQKRERPLSAEDAEGLQNVTSYIADHYAFDIPLERLANIACMSESKLKSCFKRQFGCNVTQYIQGRRMSQAEHLLIDTDFTMGQIAQMIGYSTSSRFAELFKKNTGILPIEYRKIARKDQ
;
A
#
# COMPACT_ATOMS: atom_id res chain seq x y z
N VAL A 1 43.23 -8.46 -22.97
CA VAL A 1 42.01 -8.92 -23.63
C VAL A 1 41.26 -9.79 -22.64
N CYS A 2 40.10 -9.39 -22.20
CA CYS A 2 39.24 -10.20 -21.34
C CYS A 2 37.95 -10.51 -22.10
N MET A 3 37.67 -11.80 -22.32
CA MET A 3 36.40 -12.23 -22.93
C MET A 3 35.39 -12.53 -21.84
N ILE A 4 34.26 -11.86 -21.85
CA ILE A 4 33.09 -12.22 -21.06
C ILE A 4 32.14 -12.97 -22.00
N LYS A 5 31.97 -14.27 -21.75
CA LYS A 5 31.01 -15.11 -22.47
C LYS A 5 29.61 -14.89 -21.90
N ASN A 6 28.79 -14.17 -22.61
CA ASN A 6 27.41 -14.47 -22.92
C ASN A 6 26.80 -13.25 -23.64
N SER A 7 26.52 -13.45 -24.92
CA SER A 7 25.72 -12.58 -25.84
C SER A 7 26.21 -11.17 -26.14
N PHE A 8 27.34 -10.71 -25.60
CA PHE A 8 27.97 -9.45 -25.97
C PHE A 8 29.48 -9.67 -26.12
N ALA A 9 29.99 -9.55 -27.33
CA ALA A 9 31.43 -9.50 -27.56
C ALA A 9 31.90 -8.05 -27.39
N MET A 10 32.55 -7.75 -26.25
CA MET A 10 33.25 -6.49 -26.05
C MET A 10 34.76 -6.76 -26.07
N ILE A 11 35.45 -6.21 -27.05
CA ILE A 11 36.92 -6.25 -27.09
C ILE A 11 37.42 -4.91 -26.57
N VAL A 12 38.04 -4.92 -25.39
CA VAL A 12 38.72 -3.76 -24.81
C VAL A 12 40.19 -3.95 -24.96
N CYS A 13 40.84 -3.16 -25.86
CA CYS A 13 42.31 -3.09 -25.94
C CYS A 13 42.76 -1.90 -25.07
N LEU A 14 43.41 -2.19 -23.95
CA LEU A 14 44.07 -1.19 -23.11
C LEU A 14 45.55 -1.25 -23.40
N THR A 15 46.08 -0.29 -24.16
CA THR A 15 47.50 0.02 -24.23
C THR A 15 47.62 1.51 -23.95
N ASP A 16 48.37 1.85 -22.89
CA ASP A 16 48.77 3.22 -22.52
C ASP A 16 47.65 4.27 -22.37
N ALA A 17 46.67 4.00 -21.49
CA ALA A 17 45.57 4.92 -21.27
C ALA A 17 45.86 5.94 -20.16
N PRO A 18 45.43 7.22 -20.32
CA PRO A 18 45.47 8.23 -19.26
C PRO A 18 44.50 7.88 -18.11
N PRO A 19 44.57 8.55 -16.95
CA PRO A 19 43.82 8.17 -15.74
C PRO A 19 42.28 8.21 -15.90
N PHE A 20 41.78 8.70 -17.04
CA PHE A 20 40.35 8.69 -17.40
C PHE A 20 40.21 8.28 -18.87
N ALA A 21 39.44 7.22 -19.14
CA ALA A 21 39.08 6.83 -20.51
C ALA A 21 37.56 6.89 -20.67
N ILE A 22 37.09 7.58 -21.72
CA ILE A 22 35.67 7.58 -22.10
C ILE A 22 35.48 6.48 -23.12
N LEU A 23 34.76 5.42 -22.75
CA LEU A 23 34.39 4.34 -23.66
C LEU A 23 33.03 4.61 -24.28
N ARG A 24 32.98 4.72 -25.58
CA ARG A 24 31.76 4.78 -26.36
C ARG A 24 31.38 3.35 -26.73
N LEU A 25 30.28 2.88 -26.22
CA LEU A 25 29.71 1.57 -26.56
C LEU A 25 28.72 1.76 -27.71
N GLU A 26 29.08 1.26 -28.89
CA GLU A 26 28.16 1.22 -30.02
C GLU A 26 27.49 -0.14 -30.11
N HIS A 27 26.16 -0.14 -30.14
CA HIS A 27 25.35 -1.36 -30.21
C HIS A 27 25.01 -1.64 -31.68
N ALA A 28 25.33 -2.83 -32.15
CA ALA A 28 25.06 -3.30 -33.50
C ALA A 28 23.63 -3.83 -33.70
N ASN A 29 22.62 -3.26 -33.04
CA ASN A 29 21.23 -3.66 -33.27
C ASN A 29 20.43 -2.47 -33.84
N ARG A 30 20.01 -2.57 -35.07
CA ARG A 30 19.39 -1.50 -35.90
C ARG A 30 17.96 -1.08 -35.44
N SER A 31 17.42 -1.63 -34.36
CA SER A 31 16.04 -1.35 -33.94
C SER A 31 15.88 -0.46 -32.74
N ILE A 32 16.96 -0.07 -32.04
CA ILE A 32 16.85 0.80 -30.87
C ILE A 32 18.03 1.77 -30.83
N GLY A 33 17.78 3.02 -31.21
CA GLY A 33 18.79 4.07 -31.34
C GLY A 33 19.12 4.77 -30.01
N TYR A 34 19.83 4.11 -29.10
CA TYR A 34 20.34 4.74 -27.89
C TYR A 34 21.86 4.67 -27.82
N HIS A 35 22.50 5.81 -27.58
CA HIS A 35 23.94 5.90 -27.31
C HIS A 35 24.17 5.90 -25.82
N THR A 36 24.95 4.94 -25.32
CA THR A 36 25.29 4.82 -23.91
C THR A 36 26.75 5.23 -23.70
N THR A 37 27.00 6.21 -22.85
CA THR A 37 28.35 6.64 -22.48
C THR A 37 28.68 6.11 -21.10
N ALA A 38 29.71 5.27 -20.95
CA ALA A 38 30.23 4.82 -19.69
C ALA A 38 31.58 5.51 -19.40
N ILE A 39 31.77 5.98 -18.18
CA ILE A 39 33.03 6.59 -17.74
C ILE A 39 33.74 5.58 -16.86
N LEU A 40 34.96 5.19 -17.26
CA LEU A 40 35.84 4.32 -16.50
C LEU A 40 36.85 5.20 -15.73
N SER A 41 36.83 5.11 -14.39
CA SER A 41 37.84 5.75 -13.55
C SER A 41 38.79 4.68 -13.00
N ILE A 42 40.08 4.91 -13.15
CA ILE A 42 41.12 4.02 -12.66
C ILE A 42 41.83 4.72 -11.48
N THR A 43 41.52 4.28 -10.26
CA THR A 43 42.23 4.74 -9.07
C THR A 43 42.77 3.52 -8.32
N GLY A 44 44.12 3.32 -8.39
CA GLY A 44 44.75 2.18 -7.75
C GLY A 44 44.40 0.82 -8.37
N ARG A 45 44.55 -0.28 -7.63
CA ARG A 45 44.31 -1.67 -8.10
C ARG A 45 42.80 -2.07 -8.16
N ARG A 46 41.85 -1.13 -8.13
CA ARG A 46 40.43 -1.44 -8.18
C ARG A 46 39.80 -0.69 -9.35
N PHE A 47 39.01 -1.42 -10.16
CA PHE A 47 38.22 -0.87 -11.25
C PHE A 47 36.82 -0.57 -10.71
N TRP A 48 36.34 0.66 -10.95
CA TRP A 48 34.97 1.04 -10.68
C TRP A 48 34.31 1.44 -12.00
N LEU A 49 33.21 0.76 -12.34
CA LEU A 49 32.39 1.15 -13.48
C LEU A 49 31.28 2.07 -12.97
N ILE A 50 31.38 3.36 -13.25
CA ILE A 50 30.26 4.31 -12.98
C ILE A 50 29.39 4.32 -14.22
N VAL A 51 28.28 3.63 -14.18
CA VAL A 51 27.27 3.62 -15.24
C VAL A 51 26.30 4.78 -14.96
N ALA A 52 26.13 5.68 -15.92
CA ALA A 52 25.18 6.79 -15.78
C ALA A 52 23.74 6.28 -15.55
N LYS A 53 22.94 7.03 -14.81
CA LYS A 53 21.58 6.68 -14.35
C LYS A 53 20.66 6.04 -15.39
N ASN A 54 20.88 6.29 -16.68
CA ASN A 54 20.07 5.75 -17.77
C ASN A 54 20.42 4.31 -18.18
N CYS A 55 21.55 3.75 -17.72
CA CYS A 55 21.91 2.35 -18.00
C CYS A 55 21.32 1.33 -17.01
N LEU A 56 20.84 1.77 -15.85
CA LEU A 56 20.13 0.90 -14.89
C LEU A 56 18.80 0.37 -15.46
N PHE A 57 18.23 1.06 -16.46
CA PHE A 57 16.97 0.63 -17.08
C PHE A 57 17.15 -0.55 -18.06
N VAL A 58 18.31 -0.71 -18.68
CA VAL A 58 18.58 -1.81 -19.64
C VAL A 58 19.06 -3.08 -18.93
N ALA A 59 19.71 -2.95 -17.78
CA ALA A 59 20.16 -4.11 -16.99
C ALA A 59 18.96 -4.79 -16.25
N ARG A 60 17.83 -4.11 -16.07
CA ARG A 60 16.62 -4.71 -15.45
C ARG A 60 15.92 -5.76 -16.31
N SER A 61 16.17 -5.83 -17.61
CA SER A 61 15.43 -6.72 -18.52
C SER A 61 15.93 -8.18 -18.56
N ASN A 62 17.00 -8.56 -17.84
CA ASN A 62 17.55 -9.91 -17.89
C ASN A 62 18.00 -10.52 -16.54
N MET A 63 17.76 -9.86 -15.42
CA MET A 63 17.89 -10.51 -14.12
C MET A 63 16.54 -11.16 -13.79
N LYS A 64 16.56 -12.45 -13.50
CA LYS A 64 15.43 -13.16 -12.88
C LYS A 64 15.32 -12.63 -11.45
N ASN A 65 14.67 -11.47 -11.30
CA ASN A 65 14.55 -10.82 -10.02
C ASN A 65 13.47 -11.55 -9.22
N ASP A 66 13.88 -12.29 -8.23
CA ASP A 66 12.98 -12.79 -7.21
C ASP A 66 12.65 -11.63 -6.27
N ILE A 67 11.45 -11.06 -6.37
CA ILE A 67 10.97 -9.95 -5.55
C ILE A 67 11.14 -10.22 -4.04
N LEU A 68 11.06 -11.48 -3.64
CA LEU A 68 11.26 -11.89 -2.24
C LEU A 68 12.70 -11.63 -1.80
N SER A 69 13.69 -11.95 -2.62
CA SER A 69 15.10 -11.78 -2.30
C SER A 69 15.61 -10.36 -2.49
N GLU A 70 15.11 -9.66 -3.50
CA GLU A 70 15.65 -8.35 -3.87
C GLU A 70 14.94 -7.18 -3.18
N TYR A 71 13.66 -7.32 -2.88
CA TYR A 71 12.88 -6.25 -2.26
C TYR A 71 12.46 -6.59 -0.82
N TYR A 72 11.74 -7.69 -0.61
CA TYR A 72 11.18 -7.98 0.73
C TYR A 72 12.25 -8.32 1.77
N ARG A 73 13.23 -9.15 1.44
CA ARG A 73 14.25 -9.51 2.41
C ARG A 73 15.02 -8.29 2.93
N PRO A 74 15.62 -7.41 2.10
CA PRO A 74 16.31 -6.22 2.59
C PRO A 74 15.39 -5.26 3.37
N LEU A 75 14.13 -5.12 2.94
CA LEU A 75 13.14 -4.30 3.61
C LEU A 75 12.84 -4.81 5.03
N LEU A 76 12.56 -6.11 5.14
CA LEU A 76 12.19 -6.74 6.40
C LEU A 76 13.37 -6.81 7.38
N GLU A 77 14.57 -7.19 6.91
CA GLU A 77 15.77 -7.20 7.73
C GLU A 77 16.13 -5.80 8.25
N ARG A 78 16.00 -4.76 7.43
CA ARG A 78 16.19 -3.37 7.84
C ARG A 78 15.19 -2.93 8.94
N ASN A 79 14.00 -3.51 8.95
CA ASN A 79 12.94 -3.22 9.92
C ASN A 79 12.87 -4.28 11.05
N ASN A 80 13.97 -4.95 11.34
CA ASN A 80 14.13 -5.91 12.44
C ASN A 80 13.19 -7.13 12.35
N PHE A 81 12.93 -7.61 11.13
CA PHE A 81 12.28 -8.89 10.91
C PHE A 81 13.31 -9.95 10.50
N LEU A 82 13.31 -11.08 11.19
CA LEU A 82 14.20 -12.21 10.94
C LEU A 82 13.46 -13.35 10.24
N PRO A 83 14.05 -13.98 9.22
CA PRO A 83 13.45 -15.11 8.54
C PRO A 83 13.33 -16.32 9.48
N ILE A 84 12.18 -16.99 9.45
CA ILE A 84 11.90 -18.16 10.27
C ILE A 84 11.19 -19.25 9.44
N PRO A 85 11.20 -20.53 9.91
CA PRO A 85 10.30 -21.54 9.38
C PRO A 85 8.83 -21.08 9.48
N CYS A 86 8.04 -21.38 8.45
CA CYS A 86 6.66 -20.91 8.38
C CYS A 86 5.79 -21.59 9.45
N PRO A 87 5.16 -20.83 10.38
CA PRO A 87 4.21 -21.39 11.34
C PRO A 87 2.97 -21.98 10.66
N GLU A 88 2.34 -23.00 11.27
CA GLU A 88 1.16 -23.70 10.74
C GLU A 88 -0.04 -22.79 10.43
N LYS A 89 -0.12 -21.62 11.08
CA LYS A 89 -1.17 -20.64 10.84
C LYS A 89 -1.06 -19.95 9.47
N PHE A 90 0.04 -20.12 8.74
CA PHE A 90 0.22 -19.61 7.39
C PHE A 90 0.39 -20.73 6.37
N SER A 91 0.16 -20.42 5.09
CA SER A 91 0.47 -21.36 4.01
C SER A 91 1.98 -21.63 3.94
N PRO A 92 2.41 -22.90 3.88
CA PRO A 92 3.82 -23.26 3.74
C PRO A 92 4.40 -22.90 2.35
N ALA A 93 3.56 -22.42 1.43
CA ALA A 93 4.01 -21.98 0.11
C ALA A 93 4.77 -20.64 0.14
N GLY A 94 4.54 -19.82 1.17
CA GLY A 94 5.21 -18.53 1.34
C GLY A 94 6.45 -18.62 2.25
N GLN A 95 7.04 -17.46 2.48
CA GLN A 95 8.14 -17.25 3.42
C GLN A 95 7.65 -16.45 4.61
N CYS A 96 8.20 -16.73 5.79
CA CYS A 96 7.84 -16.06 7.03
C CYS A 96 9.02 -15.35 7.66
N TRP A 97 8.73 -14.20 8.22
CA TRP A 97 9.62 -13.44 9.09
C TRP A 97 8.94 -13.18 10.42
N LYS A 98 9.72 -13.12 11.47
CA LYS A 98 9.29 -12.75 12.81
C LYS A 98 9.97 -11.46 13.21
N ILE A 99 9.22 -10.51 13.76
CA ILE A 99 9.80 -9.29 14.31
C ILE A 99 10.64 -9.61 15.55
N GLU A 100 11.78 -8.93 15.72
CA GLU A 100 12.64 -9.08 16.89
C GLU A 100 11.90 -8.69 18.18
N PRO A 101 12.04 -9.49 19.26
CA PRO A 101 11.29 -9.29 20.51
C PRO A 101 11.49 -7.90 21.16
N GLU A 102 12.63 -7.25 20.90
CA GLU A 102 12.97 -5.92 21.41
C GLU A 102 12.16 -4.81 20.69
N VAL A 103 11.72 -5.07 19.45
CA VAL A 103 11.03 -4.10 18.60
C VAL A 103 9.52 -4.32 18.63
N GLY A 104 9.10 -5.59 18.73
CA GLY A 104 7.68 -5.91 18.68
C GLY A 104 7.39 -7.40 18.81
N GLY A 105 6.29 -7.84 18.25
CA GLY A 105 5.91 -9.26 18.21
C GLY A 105 5.06 -9.58 17.00
N GLY A 106 5.08 -10.84 16.59
CA GLY A 106 4.27 -11.31 15.47
C GLY A 106 5.08 -11.62 14.21
N TYR A 107 4.38 -11.65 13.08
CA TYR A 107 4.90 -12.26 11.86
C TYR A 107 4.55 -11.44 10.62
N TYR A 108 5.41 -11.53 9.63
CA TYR A 108 5.19 -11.12 8.26
C TYR A 108 5.27 -12.36 7.37
N TRP A 109 4.25 -12.63 6.60
CA TRP A 109 4.23 -13.72 5.62
C TRP A 109 4.11 -13.16 4.23
N VAL A 110 4.87 -13.70 3.27
CA VAL A 110 4.77 -13.32 1.86
C VAL A 110 4.96 -14.54 0.95
N TYR A 111 4.13 -14.60 -0.07
CA TYR A 111 4.25 -15.49 -1.22
C TYR A 111 4.48 -14.65 -2.46
N GLY A 112 5.53 -14.96 -3.23
CA GLY A 112 5.84 -14.26 -4.48
C GLY A 112 5.86 -15.22 -5.66
N LYS A 113 5.36 -14.79 -6.79
CA LYS A 113 5.43 -15.51 -8.06
C LYS A 113 6.27 -14.73 -9.06
N GLN A 114 7.59 -14.92 -8.98
CA GLN A 114 8.57 -14.26 -9.84
C GLN A 114 8.30 -12.74 -9.94
N ASP A 115 8.24 -12.21 -11.18
CA ASP A 115 8.02 -10.77 -11.44
C ASP A 115 6.54 -10.44 -11.69
N LEU A 116 5.61 -11.33 -11.33
CA LEU A 116 4.18 -11.18 -11.67
C LEU A 116 3.38 -10.57 -10.55
N TYR A 117 3.44 -11.14 -9.34
CA TYR A 117 2.69 -10.67 -8.20
C TYR A 117 3.26 -11.22 -6.89
N ASP A 118 2.91 -10.58 -5.80
CA ASP A 118 3.06 -11.14 -4.46
C ASP A 118 1.77 -11.03 -3.65
N ILE A 119 1.71 -11.81 -2.58
CA ILE A 119 0.63 -11.84 -1.61
C ILE A 119 1.27 -11.75 -0.25
N LYS A 120 0.79 -10.82 0.58
CA LYS A 120 1.35 -10.54 1.90
C LYS A 120 0.30 -10.59 2.99
N ILE A 121 0.71 -11.12 4.15
CA ILE A 121 -0.09 -11.12 5.38
C ILE A 121 0.76 -10.48 6.46
N HIS A 122 0.24 -9.41 7.04
CA HIS A 122 0.79 -8.76 8.22
C HIS A 122 0.04 -9.28 9.45
N ASP A 123 0.76 -9.70 10.46
CA ASP A 123 0.21 -10.15 11.74
C ASP A 123 1.24 -9.88 12.83
N PHE A 124 1.47 -8.59 13.12
CA PHE A 124 2.48 -8.13 14.05
C PHE A 124 2.04 -6.86 14.79
N PHE A 125 2.83 -6.43 15.77
CA PHE A 125 2.72 -5.15 16.45
C PHE A 125 4.12 -4.64 16.83
N PHE A 126 4.24 -3.33 17.01
CA PHE A 126 5.46 -2.68 17.52
C PHE A 126 5.29 -2.31 19.00
N HIS A 127 6.39 -2.31 19.77
CA HIS A 127 6.39 -1.88 21.17
C HIS A 127 6.28 -0.36 21.30
N GLU A 128 6.88 0.39 20.38
CA GLU A 128 6.82 1.85 20.30
C GLU A 128 6.18 2.28 18.97
N ASP A 129 5.80 3.57 18.88
CA ASP A 129 5.30 4.12 17.63
C ASP A 129 6.34 3.95 16.54
N PHE A 130 5.91 3.47 15.38
CA PHE A 130 6.80 3.13 14.28
C PHE A 130 6.51 4.00 13.06
N GLU A 131 7.49 4.82 12.68
CA GLU A 131 7.41 5.59 11.43
C GLU A 131 7.96 4.74 10.27
N LEU A 132 7.06 4.35 9.37
CA LEU A 132 7.41 3.69 8.13
C LEU A 132 7.69 4.75 7.06
N ASP A 133 8.87 4.68 6.45
CA ASP A 133 9.29 5.57 5.36
C ASP A 133 9.98 4.73 4.29
N MET A 134 9.31 4.52 3.16
CA MET A 134 9.77 3.64 2.09
C MET A 134 9.36 4.13 0.70
N GLU A 135 10.18 3.81 -0.29
CA GLU A 135 9.80 3.99 -1.69
C GLU A 135 9.00 2.75 -2.14
N ILE A 136 7.78 2.98 -2.61
CA ILE A 136 6.95 1.91 -3.17
C ILE A 136 7.44 1.64 -4.59
N PRO A 137 7.82 0.39 -4.94
CA PRO A 137 8.18 0.02 -6.29
C PRO A 137 7.00 0.23 -7.24
N GLU A 138 7.26 0.18 -8.53
CA GLU A 138 6.18 0.22 -9.52
C GLU A 138 5.32 -1.03 -9.39
N CYS A 139 4.10 -0.86 -8.89
CA CYS A 139 3.13 -1.92 -8.64
C CYS A 139 1.73 -1.34 -8.52
N ILE A 140 0.75 -2.20 -8.55
CA ILE A 140 -0.61 -1.91 -8.08
C ILE A 140 -0.95 -2.90 -6.97
N SER A 141 -1.46 -2.42 -5.85
CA SER A 141 -1.83 -3.31 -4.75
C SER A 141 -3.23 -3.05 -4.25
N ILE A 142 -3.82 -4.10 -3.69
CA ILE A 142 -5.10 -4.07 -3.00
C ILE A 142 -4.97 -4.84 -1.70
N LEU A 143 -5.39 -4.22 -0.61
CA LEU A 143 -5.27 -4.81 0.72
C LEU A 143 -6.45 -4.45 1.60
N ARG A 144 -6.66 -5.24 2.65
CA ARG A 144 -7.62 -4.98 3.72
C ARG A 144 -6.91 -5.12 5.06
N TYR A 145 -7.14 -4.14 5.93
CA TYR A 145 -6.79 -4.28 7.34
C TYR A 145 -7.97 -4.84 8.13
N ASP A 146 -7.73 -5.87 8.91
CA ASP A 146 -8.68 -6.37 9.92
C ASP A 146 -8.42 -5.73 11.29
N SER A 147 -7.18 -5.27 11.54
CA SER A 147 -6.79 -4.46 12.68
C SER A 147 -5.64 -3.55 12.30
N ILE A 148 -5.74 -2.29 12.63
CA ILE A 148 -4.68 -1.29 12.52
C ILE A 148 -5.03 -0.04 13.31
N SER A 149 -4.02 0.68 13.79
CA SER A 149 -4.12 2.06 14.25
C SER A 149 -2.89 2.82 13.74
N GLY A 150 -3.13 3.94 13.07
CA GLY A 150 -2.07 4.73 12.48
C GLY A 150 -2.57 5.71 11.44
N GLU A 151 -1.65 6.48 10.91
CA GLU A 151 -1.89 7.48 9.88
C GLU A 151 -0.88 7.34 8.73
N GLU A 152 -1.35 7.48 7.52
CA GLU A 152 -0.53 7.81 6.37
C GLU A 152 -0.24 9.30 6.39
N LEU A 153 1.01 9.70 6.19
CA LEU A 153 1.46 11.08 6.45
C LEU A 153 1.51 11.97 5.20
N SER A 154 1.46 11.37 4.02
CA SER A 154 1.60 12.15 2.78
C SER A 154 0.94 11.46 1.56
N PRO A 155 -0.29 11.83 1.19
CA PRO A 155 -1.19 12.77 1.88
C PRO A 155 -1.67 12.21 3.22
N TYR A 156 -2.04 13.11 4.14
CA TYR A 156 -2.56 12.66 5.44
C TYR A 156 -3.87 11.89 5.28
N ARG A 157 -3.86 10.68 5.82
CA ARG A 157 -5.05 9.82 5.84
C ARG A 157 -4.96 8.86 7.02
N ARG A 158 -6.07 8.67 7.72
CA ARG A 158 -6.14 7.67 8.77
C ARG A 158 -6.18 6.26 8.15
N LEU A 159 -5.42 5.34 8.73
CA LEU A 159 -5.52 3.92 8.42
C LEU A 159 -6.68 3.32 9.24
N SER A 160 -7.57 2.61 8.58
CA SER A 160 -8.80 2.05 9.18
C SER A 160 -8.95 0.57 8.88
N ALA A 161 -9.48 -0.18 9.86
CA ALA A 161 -9.87 -1.57 9.64
C ALA A 161 -11.17 -1.67 8.83
N GLY A 162 -11.28 -2.72 8.03
CA GLY A 162 -12.48 -3.08 7.26
C GLY A 162 -12.62 -2.43 5.90
N ASP A 163 -11.86 -1.37 5.60
CA ASP A 163 -11.87 -0.72 4.29
C ASP A 163 -10.89 -1.41 3.34
N ILE A 164 -11.22 -1.45 2.07
CA ILE A 164 -10.28 -1.85 1.02
C ILE A 164 -9.39 -0.66 0.70
N GLN A 165 -8.08 -0.88 0.80
CA GLN A 165 -7.09 0.12 0.42
C GLN A 165 -6.36 -0.32 -0.83
N THR A 166 -6.03 0.65 -1.69
CA THR A 166 -5.22 0.40 -2.87
C THR A 166 -4.00 1.34 -2.89
N ILE A 167 -2.90 0.84 -3.41
CA ILE A 167 -1.68 1.62 -3.61
C ILE A 167 -1.29 1.47 -5.08
N VAL A 168 -1.04 2.60 -5.73
CA VAL A 168 -0.42 2.66 -7.05
C VAL A 168 0.99 3.17 -6.85
N GLY A 169 1.97 2.27 -6.93
CA GLY A 169 3.38 2.56 -6.73
C GLY A 169 4.03 3.21 -7.95
N GLY A 170 5.36 3.33 -7.90
CA GLY A 170 6.15 4.02 -8.92
C GLY A 170 6.39 5.49 -8.57
N ASN A 171 7.61 5.81 -8.15
CA ASN A 171 8.03 7.14 -7.70
C ASN A 171 7.20 7.73 -6.53
N TYR A 172 6.57 6.87 -5.76
CA TYR A 172 5.77 7.25 -4.60
C TYR A 172 6.49 6.86 -3.32
N ARG A 173 6.74 7.87 -2.47
CA ARG A 173 7.31 7.68 -1.13
C ARG A 173 6.18 7.53 -0.13
N TYR A 174 6.02 6.34 0.37
CA TYR A 174 5.02 6.02 1.39
C TYR A 174 5.57 6.35 2.78
N ARG A 175 4.84 7.19 3.51
CA ARG A 175 5.15 7.50 4.90
C ARG A 175 3.92 7.26 5.75
N ALA A 176 4.09 6.47 6.82
CA ALA A 176 3.01 6.18 7.75
C ALA A 176 3.54 6.12 9.18
N LEU A 177 2.73 6.56 10.12
CA LEU A 177 2.92 6.35 11.55
C LEU A 177 2.03 5.19 11.99
N ILE A 178 2.61 4.14 12.50
CA ILE A 178 1.90 2.98 13.08
C ILE A 178 1.97 3.09 14.59
N HIS A 179 0.81 3.11 15.24
CA HIS A 179 0.73 3.27 16.68
C HIS A 179 1.19 2.00 17.40
N LYS A 180 1.96 2.21 18.45
CA LYS A 180 2.53 1.15 19.28
C LYS A 180 1.49 0.20 19.83
N ARG A 181 1.89 -1.08 19.93
CA ARG A 181 1.17 -2.17 20.61
C ARG A 181 -0.18 -2.56 20.01
N ILE A 182 -0.68 -1.79 19.05
CA ILE A 182 -1.91 -2.14 18.35
C ILE A 182 -1.57 -3.15 17.25
N PRO A 183 -2.26 -4.30 17.21
CA PRO A 183 -2.00 -5.29 16.19
C PRO A 183 -2.23 -4.73 14.78
N VAL A 184 -1.24 -4.88 13.92
CA VAL A 184 -1.38 -4.71 12.47
C VAL A 184 -1.72 -6.07 11.89
N HIS A 185 -2.98 -6.24 11.49
CA HIS A 185 -3.43 -7.45 10.82
C HIS A 185 -4.01 -7.08 9.47
N SER A 186 -3.37 -7.53 8.39
CA SER A 186 -3.85 -7.26 7.04
C SER A 186 -3.48 -8.37 6.06
N VAL A 187 -4.24 -8.45 4.99
CA VAL A 187 -3.97 -9.29 3.84
C VAL A 187 -4.03 -8.44 2.57
N GLY A 188 -3.07 -8.66 1.67
CA GLY A 188 -2.97 -7.88 0.44
C GLY A 188 -2.39 -8.67 -0.72
N ILE A 189 -2.73 -8.21 -1.92
CA ILE A 189 -2.21 -8.67 -3.20
C ILE A 189 -1.51 -7.49 -3.86
N GLU A 190 -0.27 -7.68 -4.28
CA GLU A 190 0.51 -6.72 -5.05
C GLU A 190 0.81 -7.29 -6.42
N ILE A 191 0.54 -6.53 -7.47
CA ILE A 191 0.64 -6.96 -8.86
C ILE A 191 1.67 -6.08 -9.54
N LEU A 192 2.64 -6.72 -10.21
CA LEU A 192 3.78 -6.07 -10.80
C LEU A 192 3.56 -5.74 -12.28
N PRO A 193 4.28 -4.76 -12.85
CA PRO A 193 4.11 -4.32 -14.23
C PRO A 193 4.18 -5.45 -15.26
N ALA A 194 5.04 -6.46 -15.05
CA ALA A 194 5.15 -7.60 -15.94
C ALA A 194 3.82 -8.36 -16.09
N TYR A 195 2.98 -8.38 -15.05
CA TYR A 195 1.68 -9.01 -15.13
C TYR A 195 0.66 -8.15 -15.89
N TYR A 196 0.53 -6.87 -15.56
CA TYR A 196 -0.53 -6.04 -16.15
C TYR A 196 -0.10 -5.32 -17.44
N GLU A 197 1.14 -4.87 -17.58
CA GLU A 197 1.61 -4.20 -18.81
C GLU A 197 2.08 -5.20 -19.88
N ASP A 198 2.76 -6.29 -19.47
CA ASP A 198 3.32 -7.23 -20.42
C ASP A 198 2.37 -8.40 -20.73
N PHE A 199 1.78 -9.02 -19.72
CA PHE A 199 0.95 -10.20 -19.91
C PHE A 199 -0.50 -9.83 -20.26
N LEU A 200 -1.22 -9.10 -19.41
CA LEU A 200 -2.66 -8.79 -19.64
C LEU A 200 -2.87 -7.93 -20.87
N LYS A 201 -2.04 -6.92 -21.11
CA LYS A 201 -2.12 -6.05 -22.29
C LYS A 201 -1.93 -6.81 -23.60
N LYS A 202 -1.05 -7.82 -23.62
CA LYS A 202 -0.86 -8.69 -24.79
C LYS A 202 -2.02 -9.65 -24.98
N GLN A 203 -2.61 -10.15 -23.91
CA GLN A 203 -3.71 -11.10 -23.94
C GLN A 203 -5.04 -10.46 -24.32
N TYR A 204 -5.26 -9.20 -23.93
CA TYR A 204 -6.51 -8.46 -24.12
C TYR A 204 -6.27 -7.08 -24.76
N PRO A 205 -5.66 -7.00 -25.95
CA PRO A 205 -5.23 -5.72 -26.53
C PRO A 205 -6.39 -4.73 -26.77
N ASP A 206 -7.55 -5.23 -27.17
CA ASP A 206 -8.73 -4.40 -27.50
C ASP A 206 -9.51 -3.97 -26.23
N ASP A 207 -9.43 -4.72 -25.15
CA ASP A 207 -10.12 -4.46 -23.89
C ASP A 207 -9.20 -3.88 -22.80
N TYR A 208 -7.90 -3.76 -23.07
CA TYR A 208 -6.94 -3.26 -22.11
C TYR A 208 -7.15 -1.76 -21.85
N PHE A 209 -7.16 -1.41 -20.60
CA PHE A 209 -7.30 -0.04 -20.13
C PHE A 209 -6.31 0.22 -18.98
N ASN A 210 -6.28 1.46 -18.48
CA ASN A 210 -5.40 1.85 -17.38
C ASN A 210 -5.78 1.13 -16.08
N LEU A 211 -5.15 0.00 -15.82
CA LEU A 211 -5.39 -0.83 -14.63
C LEU A 211 -5.03 -0.09 -13.32
N PRO A 212 -3.93 0.68 -13.24
CA PRO A 212 -3.65 1.54 -12.09
C PRO A 212 -4.81 2.49 -11.75
N ALA A 213 -5.42 3.14 -12.74
CA ALA A 213 -6.58 4.01 -12.51
C ALA A 213 -7.81 3.23 -12.02
N ALA A 214 -8.00 1.99 -12.49
CA ALA A 214 -9.07 1.13 -12.00
C ALA A 214 -8.87 0.76 -10.51
N PHE A 215 -7.66 0.39 -10.12
CA PHE A 215 -7.32 0.12 -8.71
C PHE A 215 -7.53 1.36 -7.84
N GLN A 216 -7.05 2.51 -8.27
CA GLN A 216 -7.26 3.77 -7.55
C GLN A 216 -8.75 4.13 -7.37
N SER A 217 -9.61 3.73 -8.31
CA SER A 217 -11.06 4.01 -8.24
C SER A 217 -11.79 3.25 -7.13
N VAL A 218 -11.23 2.17 -6.63
CA VAL A 218 -11.80 1.36 -5.54
C VAL A 218 -11.08 1.60 -4.20
N ASP A 219 -10.15 2.57 -4.14
CA ASP A 219 -9.49 2.94 -2.88
C ASP A 219 -10.51 3.41 -1.84
N GLN A 220 -10.32 2.99 -0.60
CA GLN A 220 -11.23 3.25 0.52
C GLN A 220 -12.67 2.74 0.32
N ALA A 221 -12.86 1.73 -0.51
CA ALA A 221 -14.16 1.12 -0.66
C ALA A 221 -14.60 0.40 0.62
N THR A 222 -15.62 0.94 1.28
CA THR A 222 -16.21 0.36 2.51
C THR A 222 -17.22 -0.75 2.23
N ASP A 223 -17.66 -0.88 0.98
CA ASP A 223 -18.65 -1.86 0.52
C ASP A 223 -18.12 -2.61 -0.71
N PHE A 224 -17.22 -3.55 -0.46
CA PHE A 224 -16.68 -4.43 -1.48
C PHE A 224 -16.65 -5.88 -0.98
N PRO A 225 -17.82 -6.49 -0.68
CA PRO A 225 -17.90 -7.78 -0.01
C PRO A 225 -17.25 -8.93 -0.79
N ALA A 226 -17.30 -8.89 -2.12
CA ALA A 226 -16.65 -9.90 -2.97
C ALA A 226 -15.12 -9.88 -2.78
N MET A 227 -14.50 -8.69 -2.77
CA MET A 227 -13.06 -8.54 -2.52
C MET A 227 -12.69 -8.93 -1.10
N SER A 228 -13.49 -8.52 -0.10
CA SER A 228 -13.26 -8.91 1.30
C SER A 228 -13.33 -10.43 1.50
N LYS A 229 -14.26 -11.11 0.83
CA LYS A 229 -14.34 -12.58 0.82
C LYS A 229 -13.12 -13.22 0.17
N LEU A 230 -12.69 -12.70 -0.98
CA LEU A 230 -11.51 -13.18 -1.70
C LEU A 230 -10.26 -13.09 -0.80
N LEU A 231 -10.02 -11.93 -0.19
CA LEU A 231 -8.87 -11.71 0.69
C LEU A 231 -8.92 -12.61 1.92
N PHE A 232 -10.11 -12.85 2.50
CA PHE A 232 -10.30 -13.81 3.59
C PHE A 232 -9.95 -15.25 3.16
N GLU A 233 -10.33 -15.66 1.94
CA GLU A 233 -9.97 -16.98 1.41
C GLU A 233 -8.47 -17.13 1.20
N VAL A 234 -7.80 -16.07 0.70
CA VAL A 234 -6.34 -16.01 0.54
C VAL A 234 -5.62 -16.16 1.89
N GLU A 235 -6.06 -15.41 2.89
CA GLU A 235 -5.48 -15.45 4.23
C GLU A 235 -5.58 -16.83 4.89
N ASN A 236 -6.70 -17.51 4.69
CA ASN A 236 -7.00 -18.80 5.33
C ASN A 236 -6.54 -20.02 4.53
N TYR A 237 -5.91 -19.82 3.37
CA TYR A 237 -5.40 -20.94 2.57
C TYR A 237 -4.14 -21.55 3.19
N ARG A 238 -4.09 -22.89 3.22
CA ARG A 238 -2.99 -23.67 3.86
C ARG A 238 -2.37 -24.70 2.93
N GLY A 239 -2.69 -24.69 1.65
CA GLY A 239 -2.11 -25.61 0.67
C GLY A 239 -0.65 -25.29 0.35
N SER A 240 -0.01 -26.20 -0.40
CA SER A 240 1.41 -26.10 -0.79
C SER A 240 1.63 -26.53 -2.22
N GLY A 241 2.84 -26.31 -2.72
CA GLY A 241 3.28 -26.76 -4.05
C GLY A 241 2.39 -26.24 -5.19
N MET A 242 2.12 -27.09 -6.18
CA MET A 242 1.32 -26.74 -7.36
C MET A 242 -0.09 -26.27 -7.00
N ALA A 243 -0.71 -26.88 -5.98
CA ALA A 243 -2.06 -26.51 -5.56
C ALA A 243 -2.09 -25.05 -5.04
N ALA A 244 -1.07 -24.64 -4.28
CA ALA A 244 -0.95 -23.25 -3.82
C ALA A 244 -0.74 -22.29 -4.98
N SER A 245 0.15 -22.63 -5.92
CA SER A 245 0.38 -21.78 -7.09
C SER A 245 -0.88 -21.55 -7.89
N LEU A 246 -1.64 -22.60 -8.19
CA LEU A 246 -2.90 -22.50 -8.92
C LEU A 246 -3.96 -21.71 -8.15
N PHE A 247 -4.05 -21.91 -6.83
CA PHE A 247 -4.98 -21.18 -5.99
C PHE A 247 -4.67 -19.68 -6.01
N PHE A 248 -3.42 -19.29 -5.78
CA PHE A 248 -3.03 -17.87 -5.75
C PHE A 248 -3.15 -17.22 -7.13
N ASP A 249 -2.82 -17.93 -8.23
CA ASP A 249 -3.04 -17.45 -9.60
C ASP A 249 -4.52 -17.13 -9.85
N ALA A 250 -5.40 -18.03 -9.44
CA ALA A 250 -6.85 -17.84 -9.59
C ALA A 250 -7.33 -16.63 -8.76
N LYS A 251 -6.83 -16.47 -7.52
CA LYS A 251 -7.23 -15.35 -6.64
C LYS A 251 -6.73 -14.00 -7.13
N VAL A 252 -5.53 -13.92 -7.66
CA VAL A 252 -5.00 -12.68 -8.27
C VAL A 252 -5.83 -12.31 -9.51
N THR A 253 -6.13 -13.27 -10.36
CA THR A 253 -6.95 -13.03 -11.55
C THR A 253 -8.38 -12.62 -11.18
N GLU A 254 -8.98 -13.25 -10.15
CA GLU A 254 -10.30 -12.89 -9.62
C GLU A 254 -10.30 -11.47 -9.05
N ALA A 255 -9.25 -11.08 -8.28
CA ALA A 255 -9.13 -9.73 -7.73
C ALA A 255 -9.09 -8.66 -8.84
N ILE A 256 -8.30 -8.88 -9.88
CA ILE A 256 -8.26 -7.98 -11.05
C ILE A 256 -9.64 -7.89 -11.71
N SER A 257 -10.30 -9.02 -11.93
CA SER A 257 -11.64 -9.06 -12.55
C SER A 257 -12.66 -8.26 -11.75
N LEU A 258 -12.66 -8.39 -10.41
CA LEU A 258 -13.55 -7.63 -9.52
C LEU A 258 -13.30 -6.12 -9.59
N VAL A 259 -12.04 -5.69 -9.63
CA VAL A 259 -11.67 -4.26 -9.75
C VAL A 259 -12.10 -3.71 -11.13
N VAL A 260 -11.82 -4.45 -12.20
CA VAL A 260 -12.22 -4.08 -13.57
C VAL A 260 -13.73 -3.89 -13.68
N ASP A 261 -14.50 -4.82 -13.12
CA ASP A 261 -15.96 -4.76 -13.11
C ASP A 261 -16.49 -3.56 -12.32
N ALA A 262 -15.90 -3.29 -11.15
CA ALA A 262 -16.24 -2.13 -10.34
C ALA A 262 -15.96 -0.82 -11.09
N TRP A 263 -14.78 -0.72 -11.73
CA TRP A 263 -14.39 0.45 -12.52
C TRP A 263 -15.29 0.67 -13.74
N LYS A 264 -15.63 -0.38 -14.51
CA LYS A 264 -16.57 -0.29 -15.65
C LYS A 264 -17.94 0.23 -15.22
N LYS A 265 -18.46 -0.23 -14.07
CA LYS A 265 -19.74 0.25 -13.50
C LYS A 265 -19.67 1.72 -13.08
N GLN A 266 -18.54 2.18 -12.54
CA GLN A 266 -18.33 3.59 -12.18
C GLN A 266 -18.13 4.48 -13.42
N SER A 267 -17.37 4.04 -14.41
CA SER A 267 -17.08 4.79 -15.64
C SER A 267 -18.30 5.05 -16.50
N GLN A 268 -19.32 4.19 -16.43
CA GLN A 268 -20.61 4.42 -17.06
C GLN A 268 -21.39 5.60 -16.44
N LYS A 269 -21.08 5.95 -15.19
CA LYS A 269 -21.63 7.14 -14.51
C LYS A 269 -20.67 8.33 -14.71
N ARG A 270 -20.46 8.80 -15.95
CA ARG A 270 -19.58 9.93 -16.28
C ARG A 270 -19.81 11.12 -15.35
N GLU A 271 -19.02 11.22 -14.31
CA GLU A 271 -19.01 12.39 -13.42
C GLU A 271 -18.03 13.44 -13.94
N ARG A 272 -18.51 14.68 -14.08
CA ARG A 272 -17.66 15.82 -14.47
C ARG A 272 -16.62 16.09 -13.37
N PRO A 273 -15.40 16.54 -13.69
CA PRO A 273 -14.42 16.93 -12.68
C PRO A 273 -15.01 18.00 -11.73
N LEU A 274 -14.51 18.02 -10.46
CA LEU A 274 -14.88 19.06 -9.50
C LEU A 274 -14.44 20.44 -10.02
N SER A 275 -15.30 21.44 -9.91
CA SER A 275 -14.88 22.83 -10.12
C SER A 275 -14.01 23.30 -8.94
N ALA A 276 -13.22 24.35 -9.14
CA ALA A 276 -12.41 24.95 -8.07
C ALA A 276 -13.31 25.41 -6.89
N GLU A 277 -14.46 25.97 -7.19
CA GLU A 277 -15.48 26.38 -6.19
C GLU A 277 -16.01 25.19 -5.39
N ASP A 278 -16.26 24.05 -6.07
CA ASP A 278 -16.70 22.84 -5.39
C ASP A 278 -15.61 22.28 -4.47
N ALA A 279 -14.34 22.30 -4.89
CA ALA A 279 -13.21 21.86 -4.07
C ALA A 279 -13.03 22.76 -2.83
N GLU A 280 -13.14 24.09 -2.98
CA GLU A 280 -13.10 25.05 -1.87
C GLU A 280 -14.27 24.82 -0.90
N GLY A 281 -15.49 24.66 -1.43
CA GLY A 281 -16.66 24.35 -0.62
C GLY A 281 -16.49 23.08 0.22
N LEU A 282 -15.90 22.03 -0.36
CA LEU A 282 -15.58 20.79 0.37
C LEU A 282 -14.50 20.99 1.43
N GLN A 283 -13.51 21.82 1.18
CA GLN A 283 -12.48 22.16 2.17
C GLN A 283 -13.10 22.88 3.38
N ASN A 284 -14.03 23.83 3.15
CA ASN A 284 -14.75 24.50 4.22
C ASN A 284 -15.58 23.51 5.05
N VAL A 285 -16.21 22.54 4.40
CA VAL A 285 -16.96 21.45 5.07
C VAL A 285 -16.03 20.61 5.98
N THR A 286 -14.86 20.22 5.49
CA THR A 286 -13.93 19.42 6.29
C THR A 286 -13.36 20.20 7.48
N SER A 287 -13.07 21.49 7.30
CA SER A 287 -12.65 22.37 8.40
C SER A 287 -13.77 22.48 9.45
N TYR A 288 -15.01 22.70 9.03
CA TYR A 288 -16.15 22.74 9.95
C TYR A 288 -16.33 21.42 10.71
N ILE A 289 -16.21 20.28 10.04
CA ILE A 289 -16.26 18.96 10.67
C ILE A 289 -15.13 18.79 11.69
N ALA A 290 -13.92 19.24 11.37
CA ALA A 290 -12.77 19.15 12.27
C ALA A 290 -13.01 19.88 13.61
N ASP A 291 -13.71 21.00 13.58
CA ASP A 291 -14.01 21.79 14.78
C ASP A 291 -15.26 21.31 15.52
N HIS A 292 -16.20 20.63 14.84
CA HIS A 292 -17.53 20.32 15.38
C HIS A 292 -17.87 18.82 15.40
N TYR A 293 -16.94 17.92 15.14
CA TYR A 293 -17.16 16.46 14.99
C TYR A 293 -17.92 15.84 16.19
N ALA A 294 -17.75 16.39 17.39
CA ALA A 294 -18.40 15.89 18.60
C ALA A 294 -19.92 16.21 18.67
N PHE A 295 -20.41 17.13 17.86
CA PHE A 295 -21.78 17.53 17.84
C PHE A 295 -22.57 16.79 16.76
N ASP A 296 -23.90 16.88 16.83
CA ASP A 296 -24.74 16.49 15.70
C ASP A 296 -24.63 17.53 14.60
N ILE A 297 -24.20 17.09 13.42
CA ILE A 297 -23.98 17.96 12.26
C ILE A 297 -25.00 17.59 11.18
N PRO A 298 -26.09 18.37 11.04
CA PRO A 298 -27.06 18.14 9.97
C PRO A 298 -26.42 18.31 8.60
N LEU A 299 -26.76 17.42 7.67
CA LEU A 299 -26.23 17.46 6.30
C LEU A 299 -26.58 18.79 5.59
N GLU A 300 -27.78 19.34 5.84
CA GLU A 300 -28.21 20.66 5.35
C GLU A 300 -27.21 21.76 5.73
N ARG A 301 -26.71 21.75 6.96
CA ARG A 301 -25.71 22.74 7.40
C ARG A 301 -24.41 22.65 6.60
N LEU A 302 -23.95 21.43 6.36
CA LEU A 302 -22.75 21.20 5.56
C LEU A 302 -22.96 21.57 4.09
N ALA A 303 -24.16 21.33 3.56
CA ALA A 303 -24.53 21.74 2.22
C ALA A 303 -24.53 23.28 2.07
N ASN A 304 -25.05 23.99 3.07
CA ASN A 304 -25.01 25.44 3.12
C ASN A 304 -23.58 26.01 3.20
N ILE A 305 -22.69 25.39 4.01
CA ILE A 305 -21.27 25.75 4.10
C ILE A 305 -20.55 25.58 2.76
N ALA A 306 -20.88 24.51 2.04
CA ALA A 306 -20.30 24.24 0.73
C ALA A 306 -20.95 25.04 -0.41
N CYS A 307 -21.99 25.81 -0.16
CA CYS A 307 -22.82 26.46 -1.18
C CYS A 307 -23.35 25.44 -2.22
N MET A 308 -23.75 24.25 -1.77
CA MET A 308 -24.24 23.15 -2.59
C MET A 308 -25.62 22.67 -2.14
N SER A 309 -26.34 21.99 -3.04
CA SER A 309 -27.44 21.14 -2.61
C SER A 309 -26.91 19.91 -1.86
N GLU A 310 -27.71 19.31 -0.97
CA GLU A 310 -27.30 18.09 -0.25
C GLU A 310 -26.90 16.94 -1.20
N SER A 311 -27.63 16.77 -2.31
CA SER A 311 -27.32 15.74 -3.30
C SER A 311 -25.97 15.99 -3.98
N LYS A 312 -25.67 17.25 -4.33
CA LYS A 312 -24.39 17.66 -4.90
C LYS A 312 -23.27 17.47 -3.87
N LEU A 313 -23.48 17.88 -2.63
CA LEU A 313 -22.51 17.68 -1.55
C LEU A 313 -22.17 16.19 -1.37
N LYS A 314 -23.17 15.31 -1.25
CA LYS A 314 -22.95 13.85 -1.11
C LYS A 314 -22.10 13.28 -2.25
N SER A 315 -22.42 13.65 -3.48
CA SER A 315 -21.69 13.19 -4.68
C SER A 315 -20.26 13.72 -4.70
N CYS A 316 -20.09 15.05 -4.56
CA CYS A 316 -18.78 15.69 -4.60
C CYS A 316 -17.89 15.23 -3.43
N PHE A 317 -18.45 15.10 -2.22
CA PHE A 317 -17.72 14.65 -1.04
C PHE A 317 -17.21 13.22 -1.20
N LYS A 318 -18.10 12.28 -1.63
CA LYS A 318 -17.68 10.90 -1.89
C LYS A 318 -16.60 10.80 -2.96
N ARG A 319 -16.69 11.63 -4.01
CA ARG A 319 -15.70 11.68 -5.08
C ARG A 319 -14.35 12.21 -4.61
N GLN A 320 -14.34 13.26 -3.75
CA GLN A 320 -13.10 13.89 -3.26
C GLN A 320 -12.40 13.07 -2.17
N PHE A 321 -13.18 12.48 -1.24
CA PHE A 321 -12.65 11.85 -0.03
C PHE A 321 -12.81 10.32 0.00
N GLY A 322 -13.36 9.70 -1.06
CA GLY A 322 -13.56 8.26 -1.14
C GLY A 322 -14.69 7.71 -0.24
N CYS A 323 -15.13 8.47 0.75
CA CYS A 323 -16.13 8.07 1.75
C CYS A 323 -17.30 9.08 1.82
N ASN A 324 -18.42 8.67 2.42
CA ASN A 324 -19.50 9.61 2.65
C ASN A 324 -19.23 10.50 3.88
N VAL A 325 -20.00 11.61 3.99
CA VAL A 325 -19.86 12.60 5.08
C VAL A 325 -19.95 11.96 6.47
N THR A 326 -20.88 11.03 6.67
CA THR A 326 -21.08 10.34 7.95
C THR A 326 -19.86 9.48 8.32
N GLN A 327 -19.30 8.76 7.36
CA GLN A 327 -18.08 7.97 7.54
C GLN A 327 -16.88 8.85 7.88
N TYR A 328 -16.77 10.00 7.21
CA TYR A 328 -15.71 10.97 7.49
C TYR A 328 -15.80 11.52 8.93
N ILE A 329 -17.01 11.91 9.38
CA ILE A 329 -17.24 12.36 10.76
C ILE A 329 -16.91 11.23 11.75
N GLN A 330 -17.36 10.00 11.47
CA GLN A 330 -17.03 8.84 12.32
C GLN A 330 -15.51 8.61 12.41
N GLY A 331 -14.79 8.70 11.30
CA GLY A 331 -13.33 8.60 11.29
C GLY A 331 -12.67 9.62 12.21
N ARG A 332 -13.09 10.91 12.15
CA ARG A 332 -12.59 11.96 13.03
C ARG A 332 -12.89 11.68 14.51
N ARG A 333 -14.10 11.19 14.82
CA ARG A 333 -14.47 10.79 16.18
C ARG A 333 -13.60 9.65 16.69
N MET A 334 -13.30 8.64 15.84
CA MET A 334 -12.46 7.50 16.25
C MET A 334 -11.00 7.91 16.47
N SER A 335 -10.44 8.77 15.62
CA SER A 335 -9.11 9.31 15.81
C SER A 335 -8.98 10.04 17.17
N GLN A 336 -9.97 10.88 17.50
CA GLN A 336 -9.99 11.56 18.80
C GLN A 336 -10.18 10.57 19.97
N ALA A 337 -10.96 9.50 19.78
CA ALA A 337 -11.14 8.47 20.80
C ALA A 337 -9.82 7.76 21.12
N GLU A 338 -9.00 7.47 20.14
CA GLU A 338 -7.68 6.84 20.33
C GLU A 338 -6.78 7.70 21.23
N HIS A 339 -6.67 9.00 20.95
CA HIS A 339 -5.94 9.93 21.82
C HIS A 339 -6.49 9.94 23.25
N LEU A 340 -7.81 10.06 23.41
CA LEU A 340 -8.42 10.06 24.75
C LEU A 340 -8.21 8.73 25.49
N LEU A 341 -8.21 7.61 24.78
CA LEU A 341 -7.95 6.28 25.38
C LEU A 341 -6.51 6.16 25.89
N ILE A 342 -5.54 6.76 25.19
CA ILE A 342 -4.12 6.72 25.56
C ILE A 342 -3.80 7.75 26.64
N ASP A 343 -4.22 8.98 26.45
CA ASP A 343 -3.72 10.13 27.20
C ASP A 343 -4.54 10.48 28.45
N THR A 344 -5.72 9.85 28.65
CA THR A 344 -6.61 10.22 29.73
C THR A 344 -7.22 9.02 30.48
N ASP A 345 -7.52 9.20 31.76
CA ASP A 345 -8.21 8.18 32.59
C ASP A 345 -9.74 8.23 32.48
N PHE A 346 -10.28 8.94 31.51
CA PHE A 346 -11.72 9.01 31.30
C PHE A 346 -12.33 7.62 31.11
N THR A 347 -13.50 7.43 31.70
CA THR A 347 -14.29 6.21 31.48
C THR A 347 -14.75 6.09 30.03
N MET A 348 -15.08 4.88 29.59
CA MET A 348 -15.61 4.66 28.23
C MET A 348 -16.86 5.49 27.97
N GLY A 349 -17.69 5.75 29.00
CA GLY A 349 -18.86 6.61 28.89
C GLY A 349 -18.50 8.08 28.70
N GLN A 350 -17.51 8.59 29.42
CA GLN A 350 -17.02 9.97 29.25
C GLN A 350 -16.40 10.17 27.88
N ILE A 351 -15.56 9.24 27.41
CA ILE A 351 -14.99 9.30 26.07
C ILE A 351 -16.10 9.31 25.00
N ALA A 352 -17.08 8.38 25.13
CA ALA A 352 -18.20 8.34 24.20
C ALA A 352 -18.91 9.69 24.09
N GLN A 353 -19.20 10.34 25.22
CA GLN A 353 -19.84 11.67 25.24
C GLN A 353 -18.96 12.75 24.61
N MET A 354 -17.66 12.77 24.94
CA MET A 354 -16.71 13.76 24.41
C MET A 354 -16.56 13.71 22.89
N ILE A 355 -16.72 12.52 22.30
CA ILE A 355 -16.63 12.34 20.85
C ILE A 355 -18.01 12.29 20.15
N GLY A 356 -19.09 12.62 20.87
CA GLY A 356 -20.42 12.79 20.30
C GLY A 356 -21.25 11.51 20.16
N TYR A 357 -21.04 10.52 21.05
CA TYR A 357 -21.91 9.35 21.15
C TYR A 357 -22.71 9.37 22.45
N SER A 358 -23.97 9.06 22.36
CA SER A 358 -24.87 9.02 23.53
C SER A 358 -24.63 7.84 24.45
N THR A 359 -24.05 6.75 23.94
CA THR A 359 -23.81 5.52 24.71
C THR A 359 -22.43 4.95 24.47
N SER A 360 -21.83 4.38 25.54
CA SER A 360 -20.56 3.66 25.45
C SER A 360 -20.64 2.39 24.58
N SER A 361 -21.82 1.76 24.52
CA SER A 361 -22.03 0.56 23.69
C SER A 361 -21.92 0.89 22.19
N ARG A 362 -22.58 1.98 21.75
CA ARG A 362 -22.50 2.42 20.35
C ARG A 362 -21.08 2.87 19.98
N PHE A 363 -20.41 3.56 20.89
CA PHE A 363 -19.00 3.90 20.75
C PHE A 363 -18.14 2.64 20.59
N ALA A 364 -18.29 1.66 21.48
CA ALA A 364 -17.48 0.43 21.46
C ALA A 364 -17.67 -0.39 20.16
N GLU A 365 -18.91 -0.49 19.69
CA GLU A 365 -19.24 -1.15 18.43
C GLU A 365 -18.51 -0.49 17.22
N LEU A 366 -18.64 0.84 17.11
CA LEU A 366 -18.05 1.60 16.01
C LEU A 366 -16.52 1.66 16.11
N PHE A 367 -15.98 1.76 17.32
CA PHE A 367 -14.55 1.73 17.55
C PHE A 367 -13.96 0.37 17.13
N LYS A 368 -14.59 -0.74 17.59
CA LYS A 368 -14.16 -2.09 17.17
C LYS A 368 -14.25 -2.27 15.64
N LYS A 369 -15.32 -1.78 15.02
CA LYS A 369 -15.44 -1.82 13.55
C LYS A 369 -14.31 -1.07 12.85
N ASN A 370 -13.80 0.01 13.45
CA ASN A 370 -12.82 0.90 12.86
C ASN A 370 -11.36 0.50 13.12
N THR A 371 -11.07 -0.09 14.29
CA THR A 371 -9.72 -0.47 14.73
C THR A 371 -9.48 -1.98 14.78
N GLY A 372 -10.55 -2.79 14.70
CA GLY A 372 -10.51 -4.24 14.86
C GLY A 372 -10.65 -4.74 16.30
N ILE A 373 -10.42 -3.89 17.32
CA ILE A 373 -10.42 -4.25 18.73
C ILE A 373 -11.34 -3.34 19.57
N LEU A 374 -11.75 -3.81 20.76
CA LEU A 374 -12.60 -3.01 21.65
C LEU A 374 -11.82 -1.85 22.29
N PRO A 375 -12.47 -0.70 22.61
CA PRO A 375 -11.81 0.46 23.22
C PRO A 375 -11.08 0.11 24.53
N ILE A 376 -11.65 -0.78 25.34
CA ILE A 376 -11.03 -1.20 26.61
C ILE A 376 -9.78 -2.04 26.36
N GLU A 377 -9.79 -2.89 25.34
CA GLU A 377 -8.62 -3.67 24.90
C GLU A 377 -7.56 -2.76 24.35
N TYR A 378 -7.95 -1.80 23.49
CA TYR A 378 -7.08 -0.78 22.93
C TYR A 378 -6.35 -0.02 24.03
N ARG A 379 -7.07 0.52 25.03
CA ARG A 379 -6.48 1.20 26.20
C ARG A 379 -5.50 0.32 26.95
N LYS A 380 -5.89 -0.92 27.26
CA LYS A 380 -5.05 -1.87 27.98
C LYS A 380 -3.75 -2.19 27.24
N ILE A 381 -3.83 -2.36 25.93
CA ILE A 381 -2.68 -2.67 25.07
C ILE A 381 -1.77 -1.45 24.97
N ALA A 382 -2.33 -0.27 24.66
CA ALA A 382 -1.58 0.95 24.46
C ALA A 382 -0.86 1.49 25.72
N ARG A 383 -1.38 1.15 26.94
CA ARG A 383 -0.85 1.64 28.23
C ARG A 383 -0.08 0.61 29.05
N LYS A 384 0.22 -0.58 28.50
CA LYS A 384 0.74 -1.72 29.28
C LYS A 384 2.06 -1.49 30.04
N ASP A 385 2.74 -0.35 29.87
CA ASP A 385 4.00 0.02 30.52
C ASP A 385 4.04 1.47 31.05
N GLN A 386 2.91 2.02 31.48
CA GLN A 386 2.88 3.22 32.30
C GLN A 386 2.89 2.89 33.78
#